data_6fde09a7e5c32ccbeb52fb5002c638d1
#
_entry.id   6fde09a7e5c32ccbeb52fb5002c638d1
#
_cell.length_a   1.000
_cell.length_b   1.000
_cell.length_c   1.000
_cell.angle_alpha   90.00
_cell.angle_beta   90.00
_cell.angle_gamma   90.00
#
_symmetry.space_group_name_H-M   'P 1'
#
loop_
_entity.id
_entity.type
_entity.pdbx_description
1 polymer ?
#
loop_
_entity_poly.entity_id
_entity_poly.type
_entity_poly.pdbx_seq_one_letter_code
_entity_poly.pdbx_strand_id
1 'polypeptide(L)'
;MKVLNFGSLNIDHVYDVDHFVRAGETLDSQNLELFCGGKGLNQSIALSKSGVNVWHAGAVGENDSDILLDLLHSSGVNTEFIKKKPGASGHAIIQKLNSGENCILLYGGANQKITKEDVDETLQHFEKGDFIILQNEISEISYIMKKAHEIGMKIVFNPSPLNKKIETYPLELVDYFLLNEVEGKEISGFSEGNEKLIEKLGEMFPKAKIVLTLGEKGSIYKDSQCVLHQPIYKVKAVDTTAAGDTFTGFFIGAIISGETVEKALDIASKASAIAVTRLGAGSSIPTKDEVETFTT
;
A
#
# COMPACT_ATOMS: atom_id res chain seq x y z
N MET A 1 -12.30 18.03 -1.00
CA MET A 1 -11.48 16.95 -1.60
C MET A 1 -11.45 15.80 -0.62
N LYS A 2 -11.98 14.65 -1.03
CA LYS A 2 -12.02 13.42 -0.24
C LYS A 2 -10.91 12.47 -0.69
N VAL A 3 -10.57 11.52 0.18
CA VAL A 3 -9.55 10.50 -0.10
C VAL A 3 -10.16 9.13 0.14
N LEU A 4 -10.27 8.33 -0.91
CA LEU A 4 -10.71 6.95 -0.87
C LEU A 4 -9.50 6.04 -1.03
N ASN A 5 -9.26 5.15 -0.10
CA ASN A 5 -8.38 4.00 -0.32
C ASN A 5 -9.25 2.77 -0.57
N PHE A 6 -9.26 2.26 -1.80
CA PHE A 6 -10.01 1.07 -2.16
C PHE A 6 -9.04 -0.10 -2.22
N GLY A 7 -8.94 -0.84 -1.11
CA GLY A 7 -7.82 -1.75 -0.91
C GLY A 7 -8.13 -2.98 -0.06
N SER A 8 -7.09 -3.77 0.13
CA SER A 8 -7.12 -5.05 0.84
C SER A 8 -7.14 -4.90 2.35
N LEU A 9 -7.76 -5.88 2.98
CA LEU A 9 -7.81 -6.09 4.42
C LEU A 9 -7.46 -7.55 4.71
N ASN A 10 -6.35 -7.80 5.40
CA ASN A 10 -5.84 -9.13 5.67
C ASN A 10 -5.61 -9.35 7.17
N ILE A 11 -5.78 -10.61 7.59
CA ILE A 11 -5.33 -11.10 8.89
C ILE A 11 -4.09 -11.94 8.66
N ASP A 12 -2.96 -11.53 9.21
CA ASP A 12 -1.70 -12.22 9.07
C ASP A 12 -1.51 -13.17 10.25
N HIS A 13 -1.49 -14.48 9.98
CA HIS A 13 -1.24 -15.55 10.93
C HIS A 13 0.26 -15.88 10.89
N VAL A 14 1.02 -15.40 11.88
CA VAL A 14 2.47 -15.57 11.96
C VAL A 14 2.79 -16.74 12.88
N TYR A 15 3.34 -17.81 12.31
CA TYR A 15 3.77 -19.01 13.00
C TYR A 15 5.29 -19.01 13.14
N ASP A 16 5.80 -19.02 14.37
CA ASP A 16 7.23 -19.22 14.62
C ASP A 16 7.54 -20.73 14.47
N VAL A 17 8.48 -21.03 13.58
CA VAL A 17 8.87 -22.42 13.24
C VAL A 17 10.38 -22.58 13.20
N ASP A 18 10.87 -23.80 13.44
CA ASP A 18 12.32 -24.10 13.38
C ASP A 18 12.84 -24.14 11.93
N HIS A 19 11.99 -24.58 11.00
CA HIS A 19 12.27 -24.58 9.56
C HIS A 19 10.94 -24.51 8.79
N PHE A 20 10.98 -24.15 7.51
CA PHE A 20 9.78 -24.16 6.67
C PHE A 20 9.29 -25.58 6.43
N VAL A 21 7.97 -25.80 6.60
CA VAL A 21 7.35 -27.11 6.41
C VAL A 21 7.63 -27.65 5.02
N ARG A 22 7.97 -28.95 4.95
CA ARG A 22 8.30 -29.65 3.71
C ARG A 22 7.14 -30.56 3.26
N ALA A 23 7.17 -30.99 2.01
CA ALA A 23 6.18 -31.91 1.50
C ALA A 23 6.15 -33.21 2.31
N GLY A 24 4.96 -33.59 2.81
CA GLY A 24 4.74 -34.80 3.64
C GLY A 24 5.12 -34.67 5.10
N GLU A 25 5.53 -33.49 5.54
CA GLU A 25 5.88 -33.21 6.94
C GLU A 25 4.71 -32.62 7.70
N THR A 26 4.62 -32.96 9.00
CA THR A 26 3.82 -32.25 10.00
C THR A 26 4.78 -31.60 10.98
N LEU A 27 4.72 -30.28 11.10
CA LEU A 27 5.59 -29.48 11.96
C LEU A 27 4.74 -28.74 13.00
N ASP A 28 5.14 -28.81 14.26
CA ASP A 28 4.54 -28.02 15.32
C ASP A 28 5.10 -26.60 15.32
N SER A 29 4.24 -25.60 15.37
CA SER A 29 4.63 -24.21 15.58
C SER A 29 4.89 -23.95 17.06
N GLN A 30 5.91 -23.14 17.34
CA GLN A 30 6.25 -22.74 18.71
C GLN A 30 5.33 -21.61 19.22
N ASN A 31 4.83 -20.77 18.32
CA ASN A 31 3.98 -19.62 18.65
C ASN A 31 3.05 -19.29 17.47
N LEU A 32 1.94 -18.65 17.77
CA LEU A 32 1.03 -18.05 16.78
C LEU A 32 0.69 -16.63 17.22
N GLU A 33 0.99 -15.67 16.38
CA GLU A 33 0.58 -14.28 16.53
C GLU A 33 -0.34 -13.87 15.38
N LEU A 34 -1.33 -13.03 15.68
CA LEU A 34 -2.26 -12.47 14.70
C LEU A 34 -1.97 -10.99 14.55
N PHE A 35 -1.77 -10.56 13.32
CA PHE A 35 -1.59 -9.15 12.98
C PHE A 35 -2.61 -8.72 11.92
N CYS A 36 -2.98 -7.45 11.97
CA CYS A 36 -3.71 -6.84 10.87
C CYS A 36 -2.71 -6.43 9.78
N GLY A 37 -3.00 -6.83 8.56
CA GLY A 37 -2.16 -6.58 7.40
C GLY A 37 -2.98 -6.24 6.15
N GLY A 38 -2.33 -6.33 5.01
CA GLY A 38 -2.84 -5.90 3.72
C GLY A 38 -2.40 -4.48 3.38
N LYS A 39 -1.97 -4.28 2.14
CA LYS A 39 -1.47 -2.97 1.69
C LYS A 39 -2.53 -1.88 1.80
N GLY A 40 -3.79 -2.22 1.47
CA GLY A 40 -4.91 -1.30 1.63
C GLY A 40 -5.07 -0.81 3.07
N LEU A 41 -5.06 -1.72 4.04
CA LEU A 41 -5.13 -1.37 5.46
C LEU A 41 -3.98 -0.45 5.87
N ASN A 42 -2.74 -0.85 5.56
CA ASN A 42 -1.55 -0.10 5.94
C ASN A 42 -1.54 1.32 5.34
N GLN A 43 -1.86 1.43 4.05
CA GLN A 43 -1.92 2.73 3.36
C GLN A 43 -3.04 3.61 3.90
N SER A 44 -4.20 3.05 4.29
CA SER A 44 -5.27 3.81 4.94
C SER A 44 -4.83 4.37 6.30
N ILE A 45 -4.16 3.56 7.10
CA ILE A 45 -3.61 4.00 8.39
C ILE A 45 -2.56 5.10 8.18
N ALA A 46 -1.65 4.92 7.21
CA ALA A 46 -0.62 5.90 6.90
C ALA A 46 -1.21 7.24 6.41
N LEU A 47 -2.24 7.21 5.56
CA LEU A 47 -2.98 8.41 5.14
C LEU A 47 -3.63 9.11 6.32
N SER A 48 -4.33 8.38 7.17
CA SER A 48 -4.98 8.95 8.36
C SER A 48 -3.95 9.58 9.31
N LYS A 49 -2.86 8.87 9.60
CA LYS A 49 -1.79 9.36 10.46
C LYS A 49 -0.99 10.52 9.85
N SER A 50 -1.02 10.72 8.53
CA SER A 50 -0.48 11.92 7.87
C SER A 50 -1.36 13.16 8.05
N GLY A 51 -2.55 13.01 8.63
CA GLY A 51 -3.50 14.09 8.91
C GLY A 51 -4.61 14.25 7.86
N VAL A 52 -4.77 13.30 6.95
CA VAL A 52 -5.80 13.34 5.91
C VAL A 52 -7.03 12.54 6.33
N ASN A 53 -8.22 13.08 6.08
CA ASN A 53 -9.48 12.34 6.24
C ASN A 53 -9.60 11.30 5.13
N VAL A 54 -9.47 10.03 5.48
CA VAL A 54 -9.50 8.90 4.56
C VAL A 54 -10.69 7.99 4.80
N TRP A 55 -11.34 7.58 3.72
CA TRP A 55 -12.32 6.50 3.67
C TRP A 55 -11.65 5.24 3.15
N HIS A 56 -11.86 4.13 3.83
CA HIS A 56 -11.47 2.82 3.31
C HIS A 56 -12.68 2.13 2.69
N ALA A 57 -12.54 1.71 1.43
CA ALA A 57 -13.43 0.77 0.79
C ALA A 57 -12.71 -0.56 0.56
N GLY A 58 -13.45 -1.64 0.71
CA GLY A 58 -12.92 -2.98 0.58
C GLY A 58 -13.91 -4.02 1.06
N ALA A 59 -13.44 -5.23 1.30
CA ALA A 59 -14.29 -6.28 1.82
C ALA A 59 -13.58 -7.12 2.90
N VAL A 60 -14.37 -7.51 3.90
CA VAL A 60 -13.97 -8.40 5.01
C VAL A 60 -14.91 -9.58 5.11
N GLY A 61 -14.50 -10.65 5.77
CA GLY A 61 -15.34 -11.79 6.08
C GLY A 61 -16.39 -11.47 7.13
N GLU A 62 -17.48 -12.25 7.15
CA GLU A 62 -18.61 -12.04 8.06
C GLU A 62 -18.23 -12.27 9.53
N ASN A 63 -17.28 -13.20 9.80
CA ASN A 63 -17.05 -13.74 11.14
C ASN A 63 -15.68 -13.40 11.73
N ASP A 64 -14.81 -12.73 11.01
CA ASP A 64 -13.42 -12.47 11.41
C ASP A 64 -12.98 -11.00 11.22
N SER A 65 -13.95 -10.13 10.95
CA SER A 65 -13.68 -8.73 10.56
C SER A 65 -13.29 -7.80 11.72
N ASP A 66 -13.65 -8.13 12.95
CA ASP A 66 -13.63 -7.16 14.06
C ASP A 66 -12.23 -6.60 14.33
N ILE A 67 -11.21 -7.47 14.35
CA ILE A 67 -9.82 -7.03 14.55
C ILE A 67 -9.35 -6.00 13.51
N LEU A 68 -9.79 -6.15 12.25
CA LEU A 68 -9.44 -5.24 11.15
C LEU A 68 -10.18 -3.90 11.29
N LEU A 69 -11.48 -3.96 11.58
CA LEU A 69 -12.31 -2.78 11.73
C LEU A 69 -11.92 -1.96 12.95
N ASP A 70 -11.62 -2.60 14.09
CA ASP A 70 -11.19 -1.94 15.32
C ASP A 70 -9.86 -1.20 15.11
N LEU A 71 -8.91 -1.80 14.39
CA LEU A 71 -7.65 -1.13 14.07
C LEU A 71 -7.84 0.08 13.17
N LEU A 72 -8.68 -0.03 12.13
CA LEU A 72 -8.99 1.10 11.26
C LEU A 72 -9.67 2.24 12.01
N HIS A 73 -10.69 1.92 12.84
CA HIS A 73 -11.41 2.90 13.66
C HIS A 73 -10.46 3.61 14.64
N SER A 74 -9.66 2.85 15.38
CA SER A 74 -8.69 3.42 16.32
C SER A 74 -7.60 4.25 15.65
N SER A 75 -7.36 4.01 14.36
CA SER A 75 -6.45 4.78 13.52
C SER A 75 -7.12 5.99 12.84
N GLY A 76 -8.40 6.27 13.09
CA GLY A 76 -9.13 7.42 12.54
C GLY A 76 -9.57 7.26 11.08
N VAL A 77 -9.61 6.04 10.54
CA VAL A 77 -10.06 5.75 9.18
C VAL A 77 -11.59 5.56 9.16
N ASN A 78 -12.27 6.19 8.20
CA ASN A 78 -13.69 5.96 7.99
C ASN A 78 -13.90 4.63 7.24
N THR A 79 -14.72 3.75 7.81
CA THR A 79 -14.96 2.37 7.32
C THR A 79 -16.33 2.17 6.70
N GLU A 80 -17.07 3.24 6.42
CA GLU A 80 -18.44 3.23 5.88
C GLU A 80 -18.59 2.36 4.61
N PHE A 81 -17.56 2.30 3.78
CA PHE A 81 -17.58 1.59 2.51
C PHE A 81 -16.95 0.19 2.57
N ILE A 82 -16.69 -0.36 3.76
CA ILE A 82 -16.25 -1.74 3.92
C ILE A 82 -17.47 -2.67 3.89
N LYS A 83 -17.45 -3.65 2.98
CA LYS A 83 -18.52 -4.64 2.82
C LYS A 83 -18.18 -5.93 3.57
N LYS A 84 -19.15 -6.49 4.30
CA LYS A 84 -19.03 -7.85 4.84
C LYS A 84 -19.47 -8.84 3.77
N LYS A 85 -18.64 -9.84 3.49
CA LYS A 85 -18.87 -10.88 2.47
C LYS A 85 -18.85 -12.27 3.09
N PRO A 86 -19.62 -13.23 2.57
CA PRO A 86 -19.61 -14.60 3.07
C PRO A 86 -18.20 -15.23 3.05
N GLY A 87 -17.85 -15.94 4.13
CA GLY A 87 -16.57 -16.62 4.31
C GLY A 87 -15.53 -15.75 5.00
N ALA A 88 -14.25 -16.12 4.89
CA ALA A 88 -13.15 -15.48 5.59
C ALA A 88 -12.69 -14.18 4.92
N SER A 89 -12.15 -13.27 5.71
CA SER A 89 -11.33 -12.14 5.26
C SER A 89 -10.13 -12.63 4.45
N GLY A 90 -9.47 -11.71 3.73
CA GLY A 90 -8.14 -11.97 3.23
C GLY A 90 -7.20 -12.34 4.38
N HIS A 91 -6.30 -13.28 4.17
CA HIS A 91 -5.33 -13.63 5.21
C HIS A 91 -4.03 -14.17 4.62
N ALA A 92 -2.96 -14.04 5.39
CA ALA A 92 -1.69 -14.66 5.11
C ALA A 92 -1.35 -15.70 6.18
N ILE A 93 -0.81 -16.84 5.76
CA ILE A 93 -0.13 -17.80 6.64
C ILE A 93 1.36 -17.56 6.45
N ILE A 94 2.02 -17.10 7.51
CA ILE A 94 3.42 -16.69 7.50
C ILE A 94 4.18 -17.63 8.42
N GLN A 95 5.07 -18.42 7.86
CA GLN A 95 6.07 -19.17 8.62
C GLN A 95 7.29 -18.27 8.80
N LYS A 96 7.74 -18.08 10.04
CA LYS A 96 8.86 -17.22 10.38
C LYS A 96 9.91 -18.01 11.16
N LEU A 97 11.16 -17.92 10.70
CA LEU A 97 12.30 -18.52 11.36
C LEU A 97 12.91 -17.56 12.37
N ASN A 98 13.64 -18.11 13.35
CA ASN A 98 14.44 -17.33 14.29
C ASN A 98 15.53 -16.48 13.60
N SER A 99 15.94 -16.83 12.37
CA SER A 99 16.83 -16.03 11.52
C SER A 99 16.19 -14.75 10.96
N GLY A 100 14.85 -14.63 11.04
CA GLY A 100 14.07 -13.56 10.43
C GLY A 100 13.58 -13.86 8.99
N GLU A 101 14.01 -14.98 8.40
CA GLU A 101 13.48 -15.44 7.11
C GLU A 101 12.00 -15.83 7.23
N ASN A 102 11.22 -15.61 6.19
CA ASN A 102 9.82 -15.97 6.17
C ASN A 102 9.39 -16.65 4.85
N CYS A 103 8.28 -17.38 4.94
CA CYS A 103 7.59 -17.97 3.80
C CYS A 103 6.10 -17.64 3.93
N ILE A 104 5.50 -17.04 2.90
CA ILE A 104 4.16 -16.47 2.97
C ILE A 104 3.25 -17.18 1.97
N LEU A 105 2.11 -17.67 2.46
CA LEU A 105 0.99 -18.13 1.66
C LEU A 105 -0.17 -17.15 1.82
N LEU A 106 -0.57 -16.49 0.74
CA LEU A 106 -1.64 -15.51 0.73
C LEU A 106 -2.95 -16.11 0.22
N TYR A 107 -4.04 -15.86 0.95
CA TYR A 107 -5.40 -16.16 0.53
C TYR A 107 -6.20 -14.85 0.40
N GLY A 108 -6.71 -14.57 -0.78
CA GLY A 108 -7.40 -13.29 -1.04
C GLY A 108 -8.74 -13.13 -0.33
N GLY A 109 -9.45 -14.22 -0.01
CA GLY A 109 -10.71 -14.21 0.76
C GLY A 109 -11.72 -13.19 0.24
N ALA A 110 -12.26 -12.40 1.16
CA ALA A 110 -13.25 -11.35 0.86
C ALA A 110 -12.70 -10.28 -0.10
N ASN A 111 -11.40 -10.01 -0.12
CA ASN A 111 -10.78 -9.06 -1.06
C ASN A 111 -11.04 -9.42 -2.54
N GLN A 112 -11.26 -10.69 -2.85
CA GLN A 112 -11.56 -11.16 -4.19
C GLN A 112 -13.07 -11.30 -4.46
N LYS A 113 -13.92 -10.77 -3.57
CA LYS A 113 -15.40 -10.83 -3.68
C LYS A 113 -16.03 -9.45 -3.84
N ILE A 114 -15.24 -8.42 -4.09
CA ILE A 114 -15.73 -7.09 -4.45
C ILE A 114 -16.34 -7.20 -5.84
N THR A 115 -17.56 -6.66 -6.01
CA THR A 115 -18.31 -6.68 -7.25
C THR A 115 -18.38 -5.29 -7.88
N LYS A 116 -18.82 -5.20 -9.13
CA LYS A 116 -19.02 -3.92 -9.79
C LYS A 116 -20.10 -3.07 -9.12
N GLU A 117 -21.11 -3.73 -8.55
CA GLU A 117 -22.16 -3.08 -7.79
C GLU A 117 -21.60 -2.43 -6.52
N ASP A 118 -20.72 -3.12 -5.79
CA ASP A 118 -20.03 -2.57 -4.61
C ASP A 118 -19.20 -1.32 -5.02
N VAL A 119 -18.54 -1.38 -6.18
CA VAL A 119 -17.78 -0.25 -6.71
C VAL A 119 -18.66 0.94 -7.04
N ASP A 120 -19.76 0.71 -7.77
CA ASP A 120 -20.68 1.77 -8.17
C ASP A 120 -21.35 2.41 -6.94
N GLU A 121 -21.78 1.61 -5.95
CA GLU A 121 -22.32 2.10 -4.68
C GLU A 121 -21.31 2.94 -3.89
N THR A 122 -20.04 2.58 -3.93
CA THR A 122 -18.99 3.34 -3.25
C THR A 122 -18.70 4.66 -3.98
N LEU A 123 -18.44 4.58 -5.28
CA LEU A 123 -17.92 5.71 -6.05
C LEU A 123 -18.95 6.83 -6.27
N GLN A 124 -20.27 6.57 -6.13
CA GLN A 124 -21.30 7.62 -6.18
C GLN A 124 -21.15 8.70 -5.08
N HIS A 125 -20.36 8.42 -4.03
CA HIS A 125 -20.09 9.35 -2.92
C HIS A 125 -18.87 10.25 -3.15
N PHE A 126 -18.19 10.09 -4.30
CA PHE A 126 -16.97 10.81 -4.65
C PHE A 126 -17.18 11.64 -5.92
N GLU A 127 -16.36 12.69 -6.07
CA GLU A 127 -16.50 13.66 -7.14
C GLU A 127 -15.16 14.01 -7.81
N LYS A 128 -15.24 14.79 -8.87
CA LYS A 128 -14.07 15.26 -9.62
C LYS A 128 -13.06 15.97 -8.70
N GLY A 129 -11.83 15.53 -8.77
CA GLY A 129 -10.72 16.06 -7.98
C GLY A 129 -10.45 15.32 -6.67
N ASP A 130 -11.36 14.42 -6.23
CA ASP A 130 -11.08 13.51 -5.12
C ASP A 130 -9.98 12.51 -5.51
N PHE A 131 -9.30 11.95 -4.51
CA PHE A 131 -8.25 10.95 -4.71
C PHE A 131 -8.76 9.54 -4.47
N ILE A 132 -8.30 8.60 -5.30
CA ILE A 132 -8.47 7.17 -5.06
C ILE A 132 -7.11 6.49 -5.06
N ILE A 133 -6.83 5.74 -4.00
CA ILE A 133 -5.61 4.95 -3.85
C ILE A 133 -5.95 3.48 -4.04
N LEU A 134 -5.17 2.80 -4.87
CA LEU A 134 -5.37 1.40 -5.26
C LEU A 134 -4.06 0.62 -5.11
N GLN A 135 -4.19 -0.66 -4.73
CA GLN A 135 -3.13 -1.65 -4.74
C GLN A 135 -3.58 -2.87 -5.56
N ASN A 136 -2.69 -3.84 -5.82
CA ASN A 136 -3.02 -4.99 -6.66
C ASN A 136 -3.46 -6.22 -5.84
N GLU A 137 -4.30 -6.03 -4.81
CA GLU A 137 -4.71 -7.12 -3.91
C GLU A 137 -6.21 -7.41 -3.90
N ILE A 138 -7.03 -6.63 -4.60
CA ILE A 138 -8.49 -6.79 -4.64
C ILE A 138 -9.00 -7.18 -6.02
N SER A 139 -10.26 -7.61 -6.11
CA SER A 139 -10.96 -7.77 -7.38
C SER A 139 -11.37 -6.42 -8.01
N GLU A 140 -11.80 -6.42 -9.25
CA GLU A 140 -12.39 -5.30 -10.00
C GLU A 140 -11.50 -4.05 -10.17
N ILE A 141 -10.17 -4.13 -9.98
CA ILE A 141 -9.26 -2.96 -10.07
C ILE A 141 -9.40 -2.24 -11.42
N SER A 142 -9.45 -2.98 -12.53
CA SER A 142 -9.63 -2.39 -13.86
C SER A 142 -10.94 -1.61 -13.98
N TYR A 143 -12.01 -2.11 -13.38
CA TYR A 143 -13.32 -1.45 -13.35
C TYR A 143 -13.29 -0.20 -12.48
N ILE A 144 -12.69 -0.30 -11.29
CA ILE A 144 -12.52 0.83 -10.36
C ILE A 144 -11.74 1.97 -11.03
N MET A 145 -10.62 1.67 -11.71
CA MET A 145 -9.81 2.68 -12.42
C MET A 145 -10.62 3.41 -13.49
N LYS A 146 -11.39 2.67 -14.30
CA LYS A 146 -12.23 3.26 -15.36
C LYS A 146 -13.29 4.18 -14.77
N LYS A 147 -14.01 3.71 -13.75
CA LYS A 147 -15.06 4.49 -13.08
C LYS A 147 -14.52 5.73 -12.38
N ALA A 148 -13.41 5.60 -11.64
CA ALA A 148 -12.75 6.73 -11.01
C ALA A 148 -12.30 7.79 -12.03
N HIS A 149 -11.78 7.36 -13.18
CA HIS A 149 -11.40 8.25 -14.27
C HIS A 149 -12.63 8.95 -14.90
N GLU A 150 -13.73 8.22 -15.12
CA GLU A 150 -15.00 8.79 -15.64
C GLU A 150 -15.54 9.90 -14.71
N ILE A 151 -15.44 9.73 -13.39
CA ILE A 151 -15.81 10.74 -12.39
C ILE A 151 -14.82 11.92 -12.39
N GLY A 152 -13.56 11.69 -12.79
CA GLY A 152 -12.48 12.67 -12.77
C GLY A 152 -11.71 12.68 -11.43
N MET A 153 -11.72 11.57 -10.70
CA MET A 153 -10.87 11.37 -9.52
C MET A 153 -9.39 11.27 -9.93
N LYS A 154 -8.50 11.55 -8.98
CA LYS A 154 -7.05 11.37 -9.13
C LYS A 154 -6.66 9.95 -8.71
N ILE A 155 -6.18 9.16 -9.65
CA ILE A 155 -5.85 7.75 -9.44
C ILE A 155 -4.39 7.62 -9.00
N VAL A 156 -4.21 7.10 -7.78
CA VAL A 156 -2.91 6.70 -7.22
C VAL A 156 -2.83 5.18 -7.25
N PHE A 157 -1.79 4.63 -7.84
CA PHE A 157 -1.64 3.19 -7.96
C PHE A 157 -0.29 2.70 -7.45
N ASN A 158 -0.35 1.79 -6.49
CA ASN A 158 0.76 0.94 -6.05
C ASN A 158 0.52 -0.47 -6.60
N PRO A 159 1.27 -0.95 -7.62
CA PRO A 159 0.98 -2.20 -8.32
C PRO A 159 1.33 -3.47 -7.54
N SER A 160 1.75 -3.34 -6.30
CA SER A 160 2.15 -4.46 -5.45
C SER A 160 0.95 -5.26 -4.88
N PRO A 161 1.05 -6.60 -4.80
CA PRO A 161 2.07 -7.46 -5.39
C PRO A 161 1.88 -7.61 -6.91
N LEU A 162 2.98 -7.65 -7.63
CA LEU A 162 2.93 -7.84 -9.08
C LEU A 162 2.40 -9.22 -9.46
N ASN A 163 1.56 -9.25 -10.48
CA ASN A 163 1.09 -10.47 -11.13
C ASN A 163 0.63 -10.14 -12.56
N LYS A 164 0.36 -11.17 -13.37
CA LYS A 164 -0.04 -11.01 -14.78
C LYS A 164 -1.33 -10.20 -15.00
N LYS A 165 -2.17 -10.00 -13.99
CA LYS A 165 -3.39 -9.20 -14.13
C LYS A 165 -3.08 -7.73 -14.45
N ILE A 166 -1.92 -7.22 -14.05
CA ILE A 166 -1.50 -5.84 -14.32
C ILE A 166 -1.51 -5.51 -15.81
N GLU A 167 -1.20 -6.46 -16.68
CA GLU A 167 -1.24 -6.27 -18.13
C GLU A 167 -2.64 -5.95 -18.67
N THR A 168 -3.69 -6.21 -17.87
CA THR A 168 -5.09 -5.96 -18.23
C THR A 168 -5.62 -4.65 -17.67
N TYR A 169 -4.84 -3.94 -16.87
CA TYR A 169 -5.28 -2.70 -16.24
C TYR A 169 -5.05 -1.50 -17.16
N PRO A 170 -5.94 -0.50 -17.13
CA PRO A 170 -5.80 0.74 -17.91
C PRO A 170 -4.78 1.68 -17.22
N LEU A 171 -3.50 1.31 -17.24
CA LEU A 171 -2.43 2.01 -16.54
C LEU A 171 -2.21 3.45 -17.05
N GLU A 172 -2.63 3.74 -18.27
CA GLU A 172 -2.62 5.10 -18.86
C GLU A 172 -3.56 6.09 -18.15
N LEU A 173 -4.49 5.59 -17.31
CA LEU A 173 -5.40 6.40 -16.51
C LEU A 173 -4.84 6.81 -15.15
N VAL A 174 -3.67 6.30 -14.77
CA VAL A 174 -3.06 6.54 -13.47
C VAL A 174 -2.42 7.95 -13.44
N ASP A 175 -2.75 8.73 -12.41
CA ASP A 175 -2.14 10.05 -12.18
C ASP A 175 -0.82 9.96 -11.37
N TYR A 176 -0.74 9.01 -10.43
CA TYR A 176 0.44 8.80 -9.58
C TYR A 176 0.79 7.32 -9.48
N PHE A 177 2.00 6.95 -9.87
CA PHE A 177 2.57 5.63 -9.59
C PHE A 177 3.49 5.69 -8.37
N LEU A 178 3.31 4.76 -7.44
CA LEU A 178 4.26 4.51 -6.36
C LEU A 178 4.77 3.07 -6.51
N LEU A 179 6.00 2.96 -6.98
CA LEU A 179 6.64 1.71 -7.40
C LEU A 179 7.90 1.47 -6.58
N ASN A 180 8.23 0.22 -6.33
CA ASN A 180 9.60 -0.14 -5.97
C ASN A 180 10.42 -0.49 -7.23
N GLU A 181 11.72 -0.70 -7.05
CA GLU A 181 12.65 -1.01 -8.15
C GLU A 181 12.25 -2.29 -8.93
N VAL A 182 11.75 -3.32 -8.22
CA VAL A 182 11.34 -4.59 -8.84
C VAL A 182 10.09 -4.37 -9.70
N GLU A 183 9.10 -3.69 -9.16
CA GLU A 183 7.85 -3.36 -9.84
C GLU A 183 8.09 -2.49 -11.08
N GLY A 184 8.94 -1.49 -10.94
CA GLY A 184 9.32 -0.63 -12.06
C GLY A 184 9.98 -1.39 -13.20
N LYS A 185 10.91 -2.31 -12.89
CA LYS A 185 11.57 -3.17 -13.88
C LYS A 185 10.58 -4.09 -14.59
N GLU A 186 9.67 -4.70 -13.85
CA GLU A 186 8.71 -5.64 -14.40
C GLU A 186 7.68 -4.95 -15.31
N ILE A 187 7.12 -3.82 -14.87
CA ILE A 187 6.17 -3.05 -15.67
C ILE A 187 6.81 -2.49 -16.95
N SER A 188 8.04 -1.99 -16.86
CA SER A 188 8.73 -1.38 -18.01
C SER A 188 9.42 -2.38 -18.94
N GLY A 189 9.66 -3.60 -18.47
CA GLY A 189 10.54 -4.56 -19.15
C GLY A 189 12.01 -4.11 -19.22
N PHE A 190 12.42 -3.13 -18.37
CA PHE A 190 13.73 -2.49 -18.45
C PHE A 190 14.50 -2.62 -17.14
N SER A 191 15.78 -3.02 -17.17
CA SER A 191 16.57 -3.35 -15.98
C SER A 191 17.92 -2.64 -15.84
N GLU A 192 18.25 -1.69 -16.72
CA GLU A 192 19.58 -1.04 -16.76
C GLU A 192 19.67 0.23 -15.89
N GLY A 193 19.72 0.06 -14.57
CA GLY A 193 19.95 1.16 -13.64
C GLY A 193 18.72 2.05 -13.40
N ASN A 194 18.69 2.67 -12.22
CA ASN A 194 17.48 3.35 -11.71
C ASN A 194 17.16 4.65 -12.46
N GLU A 195 18.19 5.40 -12.89
CA GLU A 195 18.02 6.64 -13.67
C GLU A 195 17.34 6.36 -15.02
N LYS A 196 17.82 5.35 -15.72
CA LYS A 196 17.22 4.97 -17.00
C LYS A 196 15.84 4.32 -16.80
N LEU A 197 15.64 3.59 -15.71
CA LEU A 197 14.37 2.99 -15.37
C LEU A 197 13.27 4.05 -15.16
N ILE A 198 13.56 5.10 -14.37
CA ILE A 198 12.59 6.17 -14.14
C ILE A 198 12.32 6.98 -15.43
N GLU A 199 13.32 7.17 -16.29
CA GLU A 199 13.12 7.77 -17.60
C GLU A 199 12.20 6.92 -18.48
N LYS A 200 12.44 5.60 -18.51
CA LYS A 200 11.62 4.66 -19.29
C LYS A 200 10.17 4.64 -18.83
N LEU A 201 9.94 4.62 -17.52
CA LEU A 201 8.59 4.72 -16.94
C LEU A 201 7.91 6.04 -17.32
N GLY A 202 8.65 7.16 -17.30
CA GLY A 202 8.15 8.47 -17.73
C GLY A 202 7.78 8.53 -19.22
N GLU A 203 8.53 7.83 -20.09
CA GLU A 203 8.17 7.68 -21.51
C GLU A 203 6.88 6.88 -21.70
N MET A 204 6.70 5.79 -20.91
CA MET A 204 5.50 4.95 -20.98
C MET A 204 4.26 5.65 -20.43
N PHE A 205 4.42 6.46 -19.38
CA PHE A 205 3.32 7.14 -18.68
C PHE A 205 3.54 8.66 -18.61
N PRO A 206 3.55 9.37 -19.75
CA PRO A 206 4.01 10.78 -19.82
C PRO A 206 3.10 11.78 -19.08
N LYS A 207 1.90 11.37 -18.67
CA LYS A 207 0.97 12.20 -17.89
C LYS A 207 1.03 11.90 -16.40
N ALA A 208 1.62 10.78 -16.02
CA ALA A 208 1.69 10.35 -14.63
C ALA A 208 2.87 11.02 -13.88
N LYS A 209 2.71 11.12 -12.59
CA LYS A 209 3.77 11.40 -11.63
C LYS A 209 4.25 10.08 -11.05
N ILE A 210 5.53 9.81 -11.12
CA ILE A 210 6.12 8.51 -10.79
C ILE A 210 7.06 8.68 -9.60
N VAL A 211 6.84 7.90 -8.55
CA VAL A 211 7.76 7.78 -7.42
C VAL A 211 8.32 6.36 -7.43
N LEU A 212 9.63 6.25 -7.59
CA LEU A 212 10.36 4.99 -7.57
C LEU A 212 11.12 4.89 -6.25
N THR A 213 10.72 3.98 -5.36
CA THR A 213 11.41 3.69 -4.11
C THR A 213 12.53 2.68 -4.35
N LEU A 214 13.71 2.93 -3.76
CA LEU A 214 14.94 2.20 -4.02
C LEU A 214 15.56 1.58 -2.74
N GLY A 215 14.74 1.34 -1.73
CA GLY A 215 15.18 0.84 -0.43
C GLY A 215 16.23 1.77 0.18
N GLU A 216 17.40 1.24 0.51
CA GLU A 216 18.51 2.00 1.14
C GLU A 216 19.10 3.12 0.25
N LYS A 217 18.73 3.21 -1.01
CA LYS A 217 19.16 4.26 -1.93
C LYS A 217 18.21 5.47 -1.98
N GLY A 218 17.10 5.42 -1.22
CA GLY A 218 16.11 6.50 -1.17
C GLY A 218 15.01 6.35 -2.21
N SER A 219 14.62 7.44 -2.84
CA SER A 219 13.59 7.45 -3.87
C SER A 219 13.86 8.51 -4.96
N ILE A 220 13.29 8.26 -6.13
CA ILE A 220 13.33 9.17 -7.28
C ILE A 220 11.89 9.51 -7.67
N TYR A 221 11.59 10.78 -7.81
CA TYR A 221 10.35 11.29 -8.38
C TYR A 221 10.59 11.77 -9.80
N LYS A 222 9.62 11.53 -10.68
CA LYS A 222 9.60 12.09 -12.04
C LYS A 222 8.19 12.48 -12.45
N ASP A 223 8.10 13.64 -13.07
CA ASP A 223 6.94 14.05 -13.86
C ASP A 223 7.41 14.64 -15.22
N SER A 224 6.52 15.38 -15.92
CA SER A 224 6.82 16.02 -17.19
C SER A 224 7.77 17.22 -17.07
N GLN A 225 8.03 17.72 -15.85
CA GLN A 225 8.76 18.98 -15.61
C GLN A 225 10.11 18.75 -14.92
N CYS A 226 10.20 17.76 -14.03
CA CYS A 226 11.40 17.54 -13.21
C CYS A 226 11.66 16.09 -12.86
N VAL A 227 12.89 15.85 -12.44
CA VAL A 227 13.34 14.64 -11.73
C VAL A 227 13.92 15.09 -10.40
N LEU A 228 13.50 14.49 -9.30
CA LEU A 228 13.95 14.82 -7.95
C LEU A 228 14.44 13.55 -7.24
N HIS A 229 15.48 13.69 -6.44
CA HIS A 229 16.07 12.60 -5.66
C HIS A 229 15.91 12.90 -4.18
N GLN A 230 15.42 11.92 -3.43
CA GLN A 230 15.33 11.98 -1.98
C GLN A 230 16.19 10.88 -1.37
N PRO A 231 17.24 11.22 -0.63
CA PRO A 231 18.03 10.24 0.12
C PRO A 231 17.23 9.67 1.31
N ILE A 232 17.68 8.53 1.83
CA ILE A 232 17.10 7.97 3.06
C ILE A 232 17.57 8.74 4.30
N TYR A 233 16.80 8.61 5.37
CA TYR A 233 17.25 8.86 6.73
C TYR A 233 17.83 7.56 7.31
N LYS A 234 19.12 7.58 7.70
CA LYS A 234 19.81 6.39 8.19
C LYS A 234 19.36 6.06 9.61
N VAL A 235 18.73 4.92 9.77
CA VAL A 235 18.24 4.40 11.04
C VAL A 235 18.63 2.93 11.18
N LYS A 236 18.57 2.39 12.39
CA LYS A 236 18.73 0.95 12.61
C LYS A 236 17.37 0.27 12.32
N ALA A 237 17.26 -0.38 11.18
CA ALA A 237 16.05 -1.12 10.83
C ALA A 237 15.84 -2.34 11.77
N VAL A 238 14.59 -2.53 12.19
CA VAL A 238 14.11 -3.65 12.99
C VAL A 238 13.18 -4.52 12.14
N ASP A 239 12.25 -3.88 11.44
CA ASP A 239 11.27 -4.53 10.56
C ASP A 239 10.97 -3.60 9.39
N THR A 240 11.06 -4.09 8.16
CA THR A 240 10.80 -3.30 6.95
C THR A 240 9.36 -3.47 6.42
N THR A 241 8.54 -4.23 7.15
CA THR A 241 7.12 -4.42 6.82
C THR A 241 6.41 -3.07 6.81
N ALA A 242 5.55 -2.86 5.82
CA ALA A 242 4.79 -1.62 5.61
C ALA A 242 5.63 -0.33 5.39
N ALA A 243 6.95 -0.41 5.20
CA ALA A 243 7.77 0.77 4.89
C ALA A 243 7.29 1.50 3.62
N GLY A 244 7.00 0.75 2.56
CA GLY A 244 6.47 1.26 1.30
C GLY A 244 5.04 1.80 1.44
N ASP A 245 4.19 1.14 2.24
CA ASP A 245 2.82 1.60 2.51
C ASP A 245 2.82 2.90 3.31
N THR A 246 3.72 3.00 4.31
CA THR A 246 3.94 4.22 5.08
C THR A 246 4.42 5.36 4.19
N PHE A 247 5.41 5.11 3.34
CA PHE A 247 5.89 6.07 2.35
C PHE A 247 4.75 6.56 1.46
N THR A 248 3.96 5.62 0.91
CA THR A 248 2.82 5.93 0.02
C THR A 248 1.82 6.84 0.71
N GLY A 249 1.37 6.47 1.92
CA GLY A 249 0.36 7.24 2.66
C GLY A 249 0.84 8.64 3.02
N PHE A 250 2.07 8.79 3.51
CA PHE A 250 2.62 10.10 3.87
C PHE A 250 2.97 10.97 2.66
N PHE A 251 3.46 10.38 1.55
CA PHE A 251 3.70 11.11 0.32
C PHE A 251 2.39 11.69 -0.24
N ILE A 252 1.39 10.85 -0.43
CA ILE A 252 0.09 11.27 -0.95
C ILE A 252 -0.62 12.21 0.02
N GLY A 253 -0.52 11.96 1.33
CA GLY A 253 -1.06 12.85 2.35
C GLY A 253 -0.46 14.26 2.29
N ALA A 254 0.85 14.38 2.10
CA ALA A 254 1.52 15.67 1.93
C ALA A 254 1.10 16.38 0.64
N ILE A 255 1.01 15.66 -0.49
CA ILE A 255 0.52 16.21 -1.77
C ILE A 255 -0.91 16.75 -1.63
N ILE A 256 -1.79 16.00 -0.97
CA ILE A 256 -3.19 16.41 -0.71
C ILE A 256 -3.27 17.65 0.19
N SER A 257 -2.34 17.76 1.14
CA SER A 257 -2.23 18.91 2.04
C SER A 257 -1.62 20.17 1.37
N GLY A 258 -1.20 20.06 0.10
CA GLY A 258 -0.67 21.18 -0.69
C GLY A 258 0.83 21.43 -0.53
N GLU A 259 1.56 20.46 0.03
CA GLU A 259 3.02 20.54 0.11
C GLU A 259 3.67 20.41 -1.27
N THR A 260 4.89 20.95 -1.41
CA THR A 260 5.69 20.73 -2.62
C THR A 260 6.12 19.26 -2.72
N VAL A 261 6.47 18.81 -3.93
CA VAL A 261 6.90 17.42 -4.14
C VAL A 261 8.16 17.09 -3.33
N GLU A 262 9.11 18.02 -3.26
CA GLU A 262 10.33 17.87 -2.47
C GLU A 262 10.00 17.66 -0.99
N LYS A 263 9.07 18.46 -0.47
CA LYS A 263 8.64 18.32 0.93
C LYS A 263 7.85 17.04 1.18
N ALA A 264 7.03 16.63 0.23
CA ALA A 264 6.29 15.37 0.30
C ALA A 264 7.22 14.15 0.32
N LEU A 265 8.28 14.15 -0.49
CA LEU A 265 9.32 13.11 -0.49
C LEU A 265 10.09 13.09 0.85
N ASP A 266 10.45 14.25 1.39
CA ASP A 266 11.10 14.38 2.69
C ASP A 266 10.23 13.80 3.83
N ILE A 267 8.96 14.20 3.90
CA ILE A 267 7.98 13.70 4.88
C ILE A 267 7.82 12.18 4.78
N ALA A 268 7.63 11.66 3.57
CA ALA A 268 7.45 10.24 3.33
C ALA A 268 8.69 9.42 3.72
N SER A 269 9.89 9.93 3.41
CA SER A 269 11.16 9.30 3.79
C SER A 269 11.36 9.27 5.31
N LYS A 270 11.01 10.34 6.02
CA LYS A 270 11.04 10.39 7.49
C LYS A 270 10.06 9.38 8.09
N ALA A 271 8.83 9.38 7.61
CA ALA A 271 7.80 8.45 8.08
C ALA A 271 8.23 6.99 7.89
N SER A 272 8.73 6.66 6.71
CA SER A 272 9.25 5.33 6.42
C SER A 272 10.45 4.96 7.30
N ALA A 273 11.37 5.91 7.55
CA ALA A 273 12.51 5.70 8.44
C ALA A 273 12.07 5.41 9.88
N ILE A 274 11.07 6.12 10.41
CA ILE A 274 10.51 5.82 11.73
C ILE A 274 9.85 4.44 11.74
N ALA A 275 9.03 4.13 10.73
CA ALA A 275 8.30 2.86 10.66
C ALA A 275 9.24 1.65 10.72
N VAL A 276 10.35 1.66 9.98
CA VAL A 276 11.28 0.52 9.96
C VAL A 276 12.05 0.30 11.27
N THR A 277 12.00 1.24 12.23
CA THR A 277 12.58 1.05 13.56
C THR A 277 11.67 0.29 14.53
N ARG A 278 10.45 -0.06 14.12
CA ARG A 278 9.40 -0.66 14.95
C ARG A 278 8.96 -1.99 14.35
N LEU A 279 8.49 -2.90 15.21
CA LEU A 279 7.92 -4.17 14.79
C LEU A 279 6.47 -4.00 14.28
N GLY A 280 6.12 -4.78 13.28
CA GLY A 280 4.77 -4.92 12.75
C GLY A 280 4.46 -3.96 11.60
N ALA A 281 3.26 -4.12 11.00
CA ALA A 281 2.80 -3.37 9.85
C ALA A 281 2.08 -2.06 10.26
N GLY A 282 0.76 -2.11 10.42
CA GLY A 282 -0.05 -0.93 10.77
C GLY A 282 0.34 -0.26 12.09
N SER A 283 0.82 -1.04 13.07
CA SER A 283 1.28 -0.54 14.37
C SER A 283 2.60 0.24 14.30
N SER A 284 3.46 -0.05 13.34
CA SER A 284 4.75 0.63 13.17
C SER A 284 4.63 2.04 12.57
N ILE A 285 3.55 2.33 11.87
CA ILE A 285 3.32 3.58 11.16
C ILE A 285 3.31 4.75 12.14
N PRO A 286 4.15 5.80 11.96
CA PRO A 286 4.21 6.95 12.86
C PRO A 286 3.01 7.88 12.73
N THR A 287 2.82 8.74 13.72
CA THR A 287 1.90 9.88 13.64
C THR A 287 2.57 11.05 12.90
N LYS A 288 1.76 12.02 12.48
CA LYS A 288 2.25 13.26 11.86
C LYS A 288 3.23 14.00 12.77
N ASP A 289 2.92 14.13 14.05
CA ASP A 289 3.76 14.84 15.03
C ASP A 289 5.12 14.16 15.20
N GLU A 290 5.17 12.82 15.19
CA GLU A 290 6.43 12.09 15.23
C GLU A 290 7.29 12.35 14.00
N VAL A 291 6.68 12.47 12.81
CA VAL A 291 7.39 12.78 11.57
C VAL A 291 7.88 14.24 11.55
N GLU A 292 7.08 15.19 12.04
CA GLU A 292 7.46 16.60 12.11
C GLU A 292 8.60 16.84 13.09
N THR A 293 8.65 16.08 14.20
CA THR A 293 9.70 16.19 15.23
C THR A 293 10.91 15.30 14.97
N PHE A 294 10.87 14.48 13.91
CA PHE A 294 11.96 13.55 13.61
C PHE A 294 13.24 14.28 13.22
N THR A 295 14.30 14.03 14.00
CA THR A 295 15.68 14.49 13.77
C THR A 295 16.60 13.28 13.73
N THR A 296 17.54 13.26 12.77
CA THR A 296 18.61 12.23 12.68
C THR A 296 19.84 12.64 13.48
#